data_39e6fb08193e45774663825f0cac6b28
#
_entry.id   39e6fb08193e45774663825f0cac6b28
#
_cell.length_a   1.000
_cell.length_b   1.000
_cell.length_c   1.000
_cell.angle_alpha   90.00
_cell.angle_beta   90.00
_cell.angle_gamma   90.00
#
_symmetry.space_group_name_H-M   'P 1'
#
loop_
_entity.id
_entity.type
_entity.pdbx_description
1 polymer ?
#
loop_
_entity_poly.entity_id
_entity_poly.type
_entity_poly.pdbx_seq_one_letter_code
_entity_poly.pdbx_strand_id
1 'polypeptide(L)'
;MDLRKFGITQNQVQAARECLNYQPFILSDEIITGVAYSWLHHQDGGRRAYGLHEFVFDRSVEAEDVWRKAYDANRRLATMYDCFLDRIAERFPGCSLADMACNNGYFVVGAALRGLRTCTGFDRADYSSSVSFLCSLTGVDVEFRHRSYDSWNHTVQDFAPHDIVVASQIMQHISDPLYFLSFVASRAKKALLLFTGMGDTDELLMYYQQPNRFYKDAKFPVCFDNDVGLSRGLLFKSLDMLGFDEITEIPWEESWLNKSWYGSQKVLLCVRSQRSYFHHHKNV
;
A
#
# COMPACT_ATOMS: atom_id res chain seq x y z
N MET A 1 0.57 -12.39 3.61
CA MET A 1 -0.16 -13.02 4.74
C MET A 1 -0.33 -14.50 4.47
N ASP A 2 0.01 -15.36 5.43
CA ASP A 2 -0.18 -16.81 5.30
C ASP A 2 -1.57 -17.21 5.79
N LEU A 3 -2.48 -17.55 4.87
CA LEU A 3 -3.86 -17.90 5.17
C LEU A 3 -4.04 -19.34 5.62
N ARG A 4 -3.04 -20.22 5.42
CA ARG A 4 -3.09 -21.61 5.87
C ARG A 4 -3.27 -21.72 7.39
N LYS A 5 -2.69 -20.79 8.14
CA LYS A 5 -2.80 -20.73 9.61
C LYS A 5 -4.24 -20.49 10.13
N PHE A 6 -5.16 -20.08 9.27
CA PHE A 6 -6.57 -19.89 9.60
C PHE A 6 -7.45 -21.07 9.19
N GLY A 7 -6.85 -22.19 8.75
CA GLY A 7 -7.59 -23.40 8.40
C GLY A 7 -8.39 -23.28 7.10
N ILE A 8 -7.90 -22.51 6.13
CA ILE A 8 -8.55 -22.35 4.82
C ILE A 8 -8.80 -23.71 4.15
N THR A 9 -10.04 -23.98 3.77
CA THR A 9 -10.45 -25.21 3.07
C THR A 9 -10.19 -25.13 1.57
N GLN A 10 -10.18 -26.27 0.87
CA GLN A 10 -9.99 -26.30 -0.58
C GLN A 10 -11.02 -25.47 -1.35
N ASN A 11 -12.30 -25.48 -0.91
CA ASN A 11 -13.32 -24.62 -1.53
C ASN A 11 -13.05 -23.13 -1.30
N GLN A 12 -12.54 -22.77 -0.14
CA GLN A 12 -12.15 -21.39 0.14
C GLN A 12 -10.88 -20.99 -0.63
N VAL A 13 -9.94 -21.91 -0.85
CA VAL A 13 -8.78 -21.64 -1.72
C VAL A 13 -9.26 -21.28 -3.13
N GLN A 14 -10.22 -22.02 -3.67
CA GLN A 14 -10.77 -21.70 -4.99
C GLN A 14 -11.47 -20.32 -5.00
N ALA A 15 -12.29 -20.00 -4.01
CA ALA A 15 -12.90 -18.69 -3.89
C ALA A 15 -11.87 -17.56 -3.72
N ALA A 16 -10.79 -17.83 -2.96
CA ALA A 16 -9.70 -16.88 -2.76
C ALA A 16 -8.96 -16.54 -4.07
N ARG A 17 -8.77 -17.52 -4.97
CA ARG A 17 -8.13 -17.29 -6.29
C ARG A 17 -8.89 -16.25 -7.13
N GLU A 18 -10.18 -16.14 -6.95
CA GLU A 18 -11.02 -15.22 -7.72
C GLU A 18 -10.95 -13.77 -7.19
N CYS A 19 -10.71 -13.60 -5.89
CA CYS A 19 -10.73 -12.29 -5.27
C CYS A 19 -9.38 -11.80 -4.74
N LEU A 20 -8.45 -12.69 -4.33
CA LEU A 20 -7.13 -12.33 -3.82
C LEU A 20 -6.08 -12.51 -4.91
N ASN A 21 -5.58 -11.43 -5.48
CA ASN A 21 -4.67 -11.51 -6.61
C ASN A 21 -3.43 -10.62 -6.49
N TYR A 22 -3.56 -9.41 -5.97
CA TYR A 22 -2.52 -8.39 -6.08
C TYR A 22 -1.51 -8.39 -4.91
N GLN A 23 -2.00 -8.57 -3.69
CA GLN A 23 -1.17 -8.56 -2.48
C GLN A 23 -0.67 -9.97 -2.12
N PRO A 24 0.42 -10.10 -1.31
CA PRO A 24 1.08 -11.38 -1.08
C PRO A 24 0.33 -12.27 -0.08
N PHE A 25 -0.46 -13.19 -0.58
CA PHE A 25 -1.11 -14.22 0.22
C PHE A 25 -0.58 -15.61 -0.11
N ILE A 26 -0.47 -16.47 0.89
CA ILE A 26 -0.24 -17.91 0.73
C ILE A 26 -1.58 -18.58 1.01
N LEU A 27 -2.18 -19.16 -0.04
CA LEU A 27 -3.50 -19.79 0.05
C LEU A 27 -3.38 -21.28 0.40
N SER A 28 -2.37 -21.95 -0.17
CA SER A 28 -2.04 -23.35 0.10
C SER A 28 -0.55 -23.60 -0.11
N ASP A 29 -0.10 -24.83 0.03
CA ASP A 29 1.29 -25.21 -0.30
C ASP A 29 1.57 -25.14 -1.82
N GLU A 30 0.53 -25.00 -2.62
CA GLU A 30 0.60 -24.98 -4.08
C GLU A 30 0.14 -23.65 -4.68
N ILE A 31 -0.49 -22.75 -3.91
CA ILE A 31 -1.12 -21.56 -4.46
C ILE A 31 -0.75 -20.31 -3.66
N ILE A 32 -0.19 -19.35 -4.36
CA ILE A 32 0.16 -18.03 -3.82
C ILE A 32 -0.31 -16.89 -4.72
N THR A 33 -0.34 -15.68 -4.20
CA THR A 33 -0.72 -14.46 -4.93
C THR A 33 0.32 -13.34 -4.78
N GLY A 34 0.18 -12.24 -5.49
CA GLY A 34 0.91 -11.00 -5.24
C GLY A 34 2.39 -11.01 -5.63
N VAL A 35 2.78 -11.86 -6.56
CA VAL A 35 4.20 -12.02 -6.93
C VAL A 35 4.64 -11.06 -8.03
N ALA A 36 3.73 -10.57 -8.84
CA ALA A 36 4.03 -9.85 -10.07
C ALA A 36 4.85 -8.58 -9.86
N TYR A 37 4.64 -7.87 -8.76
CA TYR A 37 5.33 -6.60 -8.51
C TYR A 37 6.78 -6.75 -8.12
N SER A 38 7.16 -7.84 -7.46
CA SER A 38 8.49 -7.92 -6.89
C SER A 38 9.53 -8.53 -7.80
N TRP A 39 9.11 -9.30 -8.81
CA TRP A 39 10.07 -10.10 -9.54
C TRP A 39 9.79 -10.31 -11.03
N LEU A 40 8.55 -10.62 -11.42
CA LEU A 40 8.22 -11.00 -12.81
C LEU A 40 8.21 -9.81 -13.78
N HIS A 41 7.92 -8.62 -13.31
CA HIS A 41 7.90 -7.40 -14.13
C HIS A 41 9.24 -7.11 -14.81
N HIS A 42 10.33 -7.62 -14.30
CA HIS A 42 11.69 -7.30 -14.76
C HIS A 42 12.40 -8.41 -15.53
N GLN A 43 12.07 -9.67 -15.29
CA GLN A 43 12.82 -10.77 -15.91
C GLN A 43 12.34 -11.14 -17.31
N ASP A 44 11.06 -10.99 -17.60
CA ASP A 44 10.48 -11.37 -18.92
C ASP A 44 10.34 -10.20 -19.89
N GLY A 45 10.98 -9.06 -19.62
CA GLY A 45 10.91 -7.88 -20.49
C GLY A 45 9.48 -7.34 -20.67
N GLY A 46 8.59 -7.53 -19.71
CA GLY A 46 7.19 -7.11 -19.76
C GLY A 46 6.34 -7.90 -20.74
N ARG A 47 6.71 -9.12 -21.06
CA ARG A 47 6.04 -9.92 -22.09
C ARG A 47 4.73 -10.56 -21.66
N ARG A 48 4.45 -10.67 -20.36
CA ARG A 48 3.12 -11.05 -19.92
C ARG A 48 2.29 -9.79 -19.79
N ALA A 49 1.31 -9.63 -20.66
CA ALA A 49 0.22 -8.71 -20.45
C ALA A 49 -0.59 -9.24 -19.26
N TYR A 50 -0.31 -8.76 -18.08
CA TYR A 50 -0.94 -9.27 -16.86
C TYR A 50 -2.38 -8.80 -16.76
N GLY A 51 -3.31 -9.70 -17.11
CA GLY A 51 -4.66 -9.60 -16.57
C GLY A 51 -4.62 -9.81 -15.05
N LEU A 52 -5.62 -9.33 -14.33
CA LEU A 52 -5.72 -9.49 -12.87
C LEU A 52 -5.58 -10.95 -12.39
N HIS A 53 -5.87 -11.91 -13.25
CA HIS A 53 -5.76 -13.35 -13.00
C HIS A 53 -4.32 -13.89 -13.00
N GLU A 54 -3.37 -13.15 -13.52
CA GLU A 54 -1.98 -13.60 -13.68
C GLU A 54 -1.11 -13.38 -12.44
N PHE A 55 -1.69 -12.82 -11.38
CA PHE A 55 -1.02 -12.65 -10.09
C PHE A 55 -1.16 -13.88 -9.17
N VAL A 56 -1.91 -14.87 -9.59
CA VAL A 56 -2.07 -16.15 -8.88
C VAL A 56 -1.12 -17.18 -9.48
N PHE A 57 -0.25 -17.74 -8.66
CA PHE A 57 0.68 -18.80 -9.05
C PHE A 57 0.23 -20.12 -8.48
N ASP A 58 0.17 -21.12 -9.32
CA ASP A 58 -0.24 -22.48 -9.00
C ASP A 58 0.91 -23.43 -9.34
N ARG A 59 1.48 -24.06 -8.33
CA ARG A 59 2.63 -24.97 -8.47
C ARG A 59 2.36 -26.13 -9.43
N SER A 60 1.11 -26.56 -9.57
CA SER A 60 0.75 -27.67 -10.44
C SER A 60 0.93 -27.37 -11.93
N VAL A 61 0.98 -26.07 -12.30
CA VAL A 61 1.10 -25.62 -13.70
C VAL A 61 2.39 -24.86 -13.97
N GLU A 62 3.10 -24.42 -12.94
CA GLU A 62 4.36 -23.67 -13.09
C GLU A 62 5.58 -24.59 -13.07
N ALA A 63 6.65 -24.22 -13.78
CA ALA A 63 7.93 -24.90 -13.63
C ALA A 63 8.47 -24.71 -12.20
N GLU A 64 9.09 -25.72 -11.62
CA GLU A 64 9.52 -25.73 -10.21
C GLU A 64 10.45 -24.56 -9.85
N ASP A 65 11.33 -24.16 -10.76
CA ASP A 65 12.21 -23.00 -10.53
C ASP A 65 11.46 -21.67 -10.56
N VAL A 66 10.43 -21.55 -11.40
CA VAL A 66 9.53 -20.38 -11.45
C VAL A 66 8.71 -20.31 -10.17
N TRP A 67 8.10 -21.45 -9.78
CA TRP A 67 7.34 -21.54 -8.54
C TRP A 67 8.17 -21.12 -7.32
N ARG A 68 9.37 -21.69 -7.16
CA ARG A 68 10.24 -21.38 -6.03
C ARG A 68 10.57 -19.89 -5.96
N LYS A 69 10.92 -19.26 -7.07
CA LYS A 69 11.23 -17.84 -7.13
C LYS A 69 10.01 -16.98 -6.79
N ALA A 70 8.84 -17.38 -7.30
CA ALA A 70 7.57 -16.72 -7.00
C ALA A 70 7.22 -16.81 -5.50
N TYR A 71 7.37 -18.00 -4.93
CA TYR A 71 7.12 -18.25 -3.51
C TYR A 71 8.06 -17.44 -2.61
N ASP A 72 9.35 -17.40 -2.94
CA ASP A 72 10.33 -16.60 -2.21
C ASP A 72 10.02 -15.10 -2.30
N ALA A 73 9.61 -14.61 -3.48
CA ALA A 73 9.22 -13.22 -3.67
C ALA A 73 7.95 -12.86 -2.87
N ASN A 74 6.93 -13.74 -2.88
CA ASN A 74 5.73 -13.57 -2.06
C ASN A 74 6.09 -13.45 -0.57
N ARG A 75 6.92 -14.38 -0.08
CA ARG A 75 7.34 -14.38 1.33
C ARG A 75 8.08 -13.12 1.73
N ARG A 76 9.04 -12.67 0.90
CA ARG A 76 9.78 -11.43 1.17
C ARG A 76 8.86 -10.21 1.24
N LEU A 77 7.94 -10.09 0.28
CA LEU A 77 6.97 -8.99 0.26
C LEU A 77 6.02 -9.04 1.47
N ALA A 78 5.54 -10.23 1.84
CA ALA A 78 4.72 -10.42 3.03
C ALA A 78 5.48 -10.04 4.31
N THR A 79 6.76 -10.46 4.45
CA THR A 79 7.60 -10.11 5.59
C THR A 79 7.78 -8.60 5.72
N MET A 80 7.99 -7.92 4.60
CA MET A 80 8.10 -6.45 4.57
C MET A 80 6.81 -5.78 5.06
N TYR A 81 5.65 -6.18 4.54
CA TYR A 81 4.35 -5.63 4.96
C TYR A 81 4.06 -5.91 6.44
N ASP A 82 4.37 -7.13 6.89
CA ASP A 82 4.22 -7.50 8.29
C ASP A 82 5.12 -6.66 9.20
N CYS A 83 6.36 -6.38 8.80
CA CYS A 83 7.26 -5.49 9.54
C CYS A 83 6.66 -4.07 9.71
N PHE A 84 6.04 -3.52 8.66
CA PHE A 84 5.39 -2.22 8.77
C PHE A 84 4.22 -2.24 9.75
N LEU A 85 3.40 -3.28 9.67
CA LEU A 85 2.26 -3.46 10.56
C LEU A 85 2.69 -3.69 12.01
N ASP A 86 3.75 -4.47 12.25
CA ASP A 86 4.28 -4.70 13.59
C ASP A 86 4.75 -3.37 14.21
N ARG A 87 5.50 -2.55 13.47
CA ARG A 87 5.92 -1.21 13.92
C ARG A 87 4.76 -0.30 14.28
N ILE A 88 3.70 -0.32 13.46
CA ILE A 88 2.49 0.45 13.75
C ILE A 88 1.80 -0.06 15.01
N ALA A 89 1.59 -1.38 15.12
CA ALA A 89 0.87 -1.97 16.24
C ALA A 89 1.60 -1.82 17.58
N GLU A 90 2.93 -1.98 17.57
CA GLU A 90 3.77 -1.76 18.73
C GLU A 90 3.70 -0.32 19.24
N ARG A 91 3.74 0.64 18.34
CA ARG A 91 3.78 2.05 18.69
C ARG A 91 2.41 2.64 19.03
N PHE A 92 1.36 2.13 18.40
CA PHE A 92 -0.01 2.67 18.50
C PHE A 92 -1.04 1.59 18.82
N PRO A 93 -0.90 0.87 19.94
CA PRO A 93 -1.80 -0.23 20.28
C PRO A 93 -3.25 0.27 20.41
N GLY A 94 -4.18 -0.47 19.82
CA GLY A 94 -5.62 -0.19 19.90
C GLY A 94 -6.09 1.07 19.16
N CYS A 95 -5.22 1.71 18.35
CA CYS A 95 -5.59 2.85 17.53
C CYS A 95 -6.42 2.43 16.30
N SER A 96 -7.15 3.39 15.72
CA SER A 96 -7.85 3.22 14.45
C SER A 96 -6.89 3.39 13.27
N LEU A 97 -7.14 2.65 12.17
CA LEU A 97 -6.30 2.70 10.97
C LEU A 97 -7.15 2.82 9.70
N ALA A 98 -6.75 3.72 8.81
CA ALA A 98 -7.25 3.77 7.43
C ALA A 98 -6.13 3.44 6.44
N ASP A 99 -6.44 2.66 5.40
CA ASP A 99 -5.52 2.41 4.28
C ASP A 99 -6.10 3.02 3.00
N MET A 100 -5.35 3.95 2.43
CA MET A 100 -5.72 4.71 1.23
C MET A 100 -5.15 4.02 -0.02
N ALA A 101 -5.96 3.33 -0.77
CA ALA A 101 -5.65 2.37 -1.82
C ALA A 101 -5.31 0.97 -1.26
N CYS A 102 -6.25 0.44 -0.48
CA CYS A 102 -6.04 -0.78 0.31
C CYS A 102 -5.97 -2.06 -0.53
N ASN A 103 -6.38 -2.01 -1.79
CA ASN A 103 -6.39 -3.18 -2.68
C ASN A 103 -7.11 -4.39 -2.03
N ASN A 104 -6.52 -5.57 -2.01
CA ASN A 104 -7.13 -6.77 -1.41
C ASN A 104 -7.26 -6.71 0.14
N GLY A 105 -6.82 -5.65 0.80
CA GLY A 105 -7.02 -5.44 2.23
C GLY A 105 -5.91 -5.97 3.14
N TYR A 106 -4.72 -6.24 2.63
CA TYR A 106 -3.61 -6.80 3.43
C TYR A 106 -3.31 -5.96 4.68
N PHE A 107 -3.18 -4.64 4.53
CA PHE A 107 -2.83 -3.76 5.66
C PHE A 107 -3.97 -3.63 6.65
N VAL A 108 -5.21 -3.46 6.21
CA VAL A 108 -6.34 -3.28 7.13
C VAL A 108 -6.67 -4.55 7.91
N VAL A 109 -6.67 -5.71 7.24
CA VAL A 109 -6.88 -7.01 7.92
C VAL A 109 -5.69 -7.35 8.79
N GLY A 110 -4.46 -7.13 8.30
CA GLY A 110 -3.24 -7.34 9.07
C GLY A 110 -3.14 -6.45 10.32
N ALA A 111 -3.65 -5.22 10.25
CA ALA A 111 -3.75 -4.30 11.39
C ALA A 111 -4.77 -4.79 12.42
N ALA A 112 -5.96 -5.20 11.98
CA ALA A 112 -6.99 -5.75 12.86
C ALA A 112 -6.52 -7.03 13.58
N LEU A 113 -5.80 -7.91 12.88
CA LEU A 113 -5.17 -9.11 13.47
C LEU A 113 -4.13 -8.78 14.56
N ARG A 114 -3.56 -7.57 14.55
CA ARG A 114 -2.62 -7.06 15.55
C ARG A 114 -3.30 -6.23 16.65
N GLY A 115 -4.62 -6.23 16.68
CA GLY A 115 -5.40 -5.57 17.73
C GLY A 115 -5.62 -4.07 17.52
N LEU A 116 -5.38 -3.53 16.32
CA LEU A 116 -5.85 -2.21 15.99
C LEU A 116 -7.39 -2.22 15.86
N ARG A 117 -8.03 -1.12 16.23
CA ARG A 117 -9.49 -1.01 16.24
C ARG A 117 -9.96 -0.16 15.06
N THR A 118 -11.17 -0.42 14.57
CA THR A 118 -11.77 0.38 13.49
C THR A 118 -10.79 0.52 12.31
N CYS A 119 -10.55 -0.58 11.62
CA CYS A 119 -9.74 -0.62 10.43
C CYS A 119 -10.62 -0.41 9.20
N THR A 120 -10.31 0.59 8.36
CA THR A 120 -11.10 0.92 7.17
C THR A 120 -10.21 0.96 5.94
N GLY A 121 -10.53 0.18 4.92
CA GLY A 121 -9.88 0.21 3.62
C GLY A 121 -10.66 1.08 2.63
N PHE A 122 -9.94 1.93 1.90
CA PHE A 122 -10.49 2.72 0.80
C PHE A 122 -9.79 2.35 -0.50
N ASP A 123 -10.55 2.16 -1.58
CA ASP A 123 -9.97 1.95 -2.90
C ASP A 123 -10.91 2.45 -4.01
N ARG A 124 -10.32 2.83 -5.16
CA ARG A 124 -11.06 3.21 -6.37
C ARG A 124 -11.68 2.01 -7.09
N ALA A 125 -11.09 0.83 -6.91
CA ALA A 125 -11.65 -0.43 -7.39
C ALA A 125 -12.45 -1.11 -6.27
N ASP A 126 -13.41 -1.93 -6.65
CA ASP A 126 -14.22 -2.66 -5.68
C ASP A 126 -13.50 -3.94 -5.23
N TYR A 127 -12.92 -3.88 -4.04
CA TYR A 127 -12.31 -5.02 -3.35
C TYR A 127 -13.17 -5.55 -2.20
N SER A 128 -14.45 -5.23 -2.16
CA SER A 128 -15.36 -5.68 -1.09
C SER A 128 -15.39 -7.20 -0.91
N SER A 129 -15.34 -7.94 -2.02
CA SER A 129 -15.27 -9.41 -2.00
C SER A 129 -14.00 -9.93 -1.34
N SER A 130 -12.83 -9.32 -1.65
CA SER A 130 -11.54 -9.67 -1.05
C SER A 130 -11.55 -9.43 0.45
N VAL A 131 -11.94 -8.23 0.86
CA VAL A 131 -11.96 -7.86 2.28
C VAL A 131 -12.97 -8.70 3.06
N SER A 132 -14.17 -8.91 2.53
CA SER A 132 -15.18 -9.76 3.16
C SER A 132 -14.72 -11.22 3.31
N PHE A 133 -14.04 -11.75 2.28
CA PHE A 133 -13.45 -13.08 2.34
C PHE A 133 -12.40 -13.18 3.46
N LEU A 134 -11.48 -12.22 3.52
CA LEU A 134 -10.44 -12.19 4.55
C LEU A 134 -11.03 -12.03 5.95
N CYS A 135 -12.02 -11.16 6.14
CA CYS A 135 -12.72 -11.00 7.42
C CYS A 135 -13.40 -12.31 7.86
N SER A 136 -14.11 -12.97 6.95
CA SER A 136 -14.78 -14.25 7.22
C SER A 136 -13.78 -15.35 7.61
N LEU A 137 -12.64 -15.40 6.94
CA LEU A 137 -11.61 -16.42 7.19
C LEU A 137 -10.84 -16.17 8.50
N THR A 138 -10.53 -14.90 8.78
CA THR A 138 -9.66 -14.52 9.91
C THR A 138 -10.40 -14.20 11.19
N GLY A 139 -11.72 -13.98 11.11
CA GLY A 139 -12.57 -13.61 12.24
C GLY A 139 -12.42 -12.17 12.70
N VAL A 140 -11.75 -11.30 11.90
CA VAL A 140 -11.65 -9.87 12.21
C VAL A 140 -12.76 -9.08 11.51
N ASP A 141 -13.05 -7.89 12.03
CA ASP A 141 -14.00 -6.95 11.44
C ASP A 141 -13.24 -5.75 10.84
N VAL A 142 -13.41 -5.57 9.52
CA VAL A 142 -12.79 -4.49 8.75
C VAL A 142 -13.82 -3.89 7.81
N GLU A 143 -13.91 -2.59 7.79
CA GLU A 143 -14.76 -1.87 6.85
C GLU A 143 -14.03 -1.66 5.52
N PHE A 144 -14.72 -1.92 4.40
CA PHE A 144 -14.25 -1.53 3.07
C PHE A 144 -15.18 -0.48 2.47
N ARG A 145 -14.58 0.56 1.89
CA ARG A 145 -15.30 1.63 1.20
C ARG A 145 -14.76 1.81 -0.22
N HIS A 146 -15.60 1.45 -1.18
CA HIS A 146 -15.32 1.75 -2.59
C HIS A 146 -15.41 3.26 -2.82
N ARG A 147 -14.28 3.94 -2.82
CA ARG A 147 -14.16 5.41 -2.98
C ARG A 147 -12.89 5.74 -3.73
N SER A 148 -12.99 6.62 -4.71
CA SER A 148 -11.84 7.18 -5.38
C SER A 148 -11.38 8.45 -4.66
N TYR A 149 -10.07 8.62 -4.52
CA TYR A 149 -9.51 9.93 -4.33
C TYR A 149 -9.61 10.67 -5.67
N ASP A 150 -10.47 11.66 -5.68
CA ASP A 150 -10.65 12.52 -6.84
C ASP A 150 -10.21 13.94 -6.44
N SER A 151 -9.17 14.44 -7.10
CA SER A 151 -8.64 15.78 -6.85
C SER A 151 -9.62 16.90 -7.18
N TRP A 152 -10.69 16.61 -7.91
CA TRP A 152 -11.66 17.59 -8.36
C TRP A 152 -12.97 17.58 -7.56
N ASN A 153 -13.34 16.45 -6.95
CA ASN A 153 -14.63 16.25 -6.28
C ASN A 153 -14.43 15.78 -4.82
N HIS A 154 -13.70 16.58 -4.03
CA HIS A 154 -13.45 16.23 -2.64
C HIS A 154 -14.72 16.28 -1.80
N THR A 155 -15.43 15.20 -1.71
CA THR A 155 -16.34 14.97 -0.60
C THR A 155 -15.53 14.48 0.60
N VAL A 156 -14.84 15.43 1.20
CA VAL A 156 -14.02 15.25 2.43
C VAL A 156 -14.78 14.51 3.53
N GLN A 157 -16.10 14.53 3.49
CA GLN A 157 -17.00 13.95 4.49
C GLN A 157 -16.98 12.40 4.51
N ASP A 158 -16.65 11.78 3.38
CA ASP A 158 -16.65 10.30 3.28
C ASP A 158 -15.39 9.63 3.85
N PHE A 159 -14.36 10.42 4.17
CA PHE A 159 -13.10 9.94 4.71
C PHE A 159 -12.93 10.39 6.17
N ALA A 160 -13.56 9.67 7.08
CA ALA A 160 -13.45 9.98 8.49
C ALA A 160 -11.98 9.94 8.97
N PRO A 161 -11.55 10.87 9.84
CA PRO A 161 -10.20 10.85 10.38
C PRO A 161 -9.96 9.62 11.25
N HIS A 162 -8.82 8.95 11.04
CA HIS A 162 -8.32 7.84 11.83
C HIS A 162 -7.09 8.25 12.63
N ASP A 163 -6.73 7.47 13.65
CA ASP A 163 -5.48 7.71 14.38
C ASP A 163 -4.29 7.57 13.45
N ILE A 164 -4.32 6.56 12.59
CA ILE A 164 -3.25 6.22 11.66
C ILE A 164 -3.83 6.17 10.25
N VAL A 165 -3.10 6.73 9.29
CA VAL A 165 -3.38 6.57 7.86
C VAL A 165 -2.19 5.86 7.21
N VAL A 166 -2.48 4.88 6.37
CA VAL A 166 -1.52 4.23 5.49
C VAL A 166 -1.74 4.72 4.07
N ALA A 167 -0.68 5.11 3.39
CA ALA A 167 -0.65 5.44 1.97
C ALA A 167 0.53 4.69 1.33
N SER A 168 0.25 3.45 0.92
CA SER A 168 1.26 2.53 0.41
C SER A 168 1.22 2.45 -1.10
N GLN A 169 2.30 2.87 -1.77
CA GLN A 169 2.47 2.77 -3.22
C GLN A 169 1.35 3.42 -4.05
N ILE A 170 0.80 4.51 -3.56
CA ILE A 170 -0.28 5.24 -4.22
C ILE A 170 0.14 6.64 -4.66
N MET A 171 0.95 7.35 -3.88
CA MET A 171 1.22 8.76 -4.11
C MET A 171 1.87 9.02 -5.48
N GLN A 172 2.75 8.14 -5.94
CA GLN A 172 3.39 8.25 -7.25
C GLN A 172 2.42 8.11 -8.43
N HIS A 173 1.24 7.52 -8.21
CA HIS A 173 0.21 7.36 -9.24
C HIS A 173 -0.83 8.48 -9.22
N ILE A 174 -0.65 9.48 -8.38
CA ILE A 174 -1.54 10.64 -8.26
C ILE A 174 -0.92 11.82 -9.01
N SER A 175 -1.68 12.46 -9.88
CA SER A 175 -1.23 13.61 -10.67
C SER A 175 -0.87 14.83 -9.83
N ASP A 176 -1.46 14.97 -8.65
CA ASP A 176 -1.17 16.02 -7.67
C ASP A 176 -0.77 15.40 -6.32
N PRO A 177 0.48 14.94 -6.19
CA PRO A 177 0.95 14.24 -4.99
C PRO A 177 1.01 15.13 -3.75
N LEU A 178 1.22 16.43 -3.89
CA LEU A 178 1.24 17.35 -2.75
C LEU A 178 -0.17 17.56 -2.18
N TYR A 179 -1.16 17.67 -3.06
CA TYR A 179 -2.54 17.76 -2.63
C TYR A 179 -3.01 16.47 -1.97
N PHE A 180 -2.66 15.31 -2.56
CA PHE A 180 -2.93 14.02 -1.97
C PHE A 180 -2.26 13.88 -0.59
N LEU A 181 -0.99 14.27 -0.47
CA LEU A 181 -0.26 14.25 0.80
C LEU A 181 -0.97 15.10 1.87
N SER A 182 -1.40 16.31 1.50
CA SER A 182 -2.18 17.19 2.38
C SER A 182 -3.49 16.54 2.80
N PHE A 183 -4.19 15.90 1.87
CA PHE A 183 -5.43 15.20 2.14
C PHE A 183 -5.23 14.05 3.14
N VAL A 184 -4.32 13.12 2.89
CA VAL A 184 -4.09 11.98 3.80
C VAL A 184 -3.56 12.44 5.16
N ALA A 185 -2.72 13.47 5.18
CA ALA A 185 -2.25 14.10 6.40
C ALA A 185 -3.41 14.69 7.24
N SER A 186 -4.40 15.33 6.59
CA SER A 186 -5.57 15.87 7.28
C SER A 186 -6.45 14.78 7.92
N ARG A 187 -6.35 13.54 7.44
CA ARG A 187 -7.10 12.38 7.96
C ARG A 187 -6.34 11.60 9.03
N ALA A 188 -5.03 11.80 9.15
CA ALA A 188 -4.18 11.17 10.14
C ALA A 188 -4.15 11.99 11.44
N LYS A 189 -4.74 11.49 12.52
CA LYS A 189 -4.73 12.19 13.82
C LYS A 189 -3.37 12.11 14.51
N LYS A 190 -2.70 10.96 14.44
CA LYS A 190 -1.46 10.66 15.15
C LYS A 190 -0.30 10.35 14.22
N ALA A 191 -0.52 9.50 13.21
CA ALA A 191 0.56 9.02 12.35
C ALA A 191 0.12 8.78 10.91
N LEU A 192 1.08 8.94 9.99
CA LEU A 192 0.99 8.57 8.59
C LEU A 192 2.12 7.57 8.28
N LEU A 193 1.77 6.37 7.80
CA LEU A 193 2.72 5.48 7.15
C LEU A 193 2.70 5.77 5.66
N LEU A 194 3.79 6.28 5.14
CA LEU A 194 3.96 6.60 3.73
C LEU A 194 4.99 5.67 3.10
N PHE A 195 4.57 4.88 2.12
CA PHE A 195 5.44 4.06 1.31
C PHE A 195 5.40 4.55 -0.13
N THR A 196 6.48 5.21 -0.59
CA THR A 196 6.50 5.90 -1.90
C THR A 196 7.90 6.02 -2.48
N GLY A 197 7.95 6.28 -3.79
CA GLY A 197 9.16 6.71 -4.46
C GLY A 197 9.56 8.13 -4.06
N MET A 198 10.86 8.35 -3.89
CA MET A 198 11.41 9.65 -3.49
C MET A 198 12.73 9.89 -4.19
N GLY A 199 12.91 11.09 -4.76
CA GLY A 199 14.19 11.52 -5.34
C GLY A 199 15.22 11.81 -4.26
N ASP A 200 16.48 11.44 -4.52
CA ASP A 200 17.57 11.60 -3.55
C ASP A 200 18.25 12.96 -3.69
N THR A 201 17.49 14.02 -3.47
CA THR A 201 18.01 15.41 -3.41
C THR A 201 17.25 16.20 -2.35
N ASP A 202 17.94 17.15 -1.71
CA ASP A 202 17.36 18.08 -0.74
C ASP A 202 16.73 19.33 -1.39
N GLU A 203 16.86 19.50 -2.70
CA GLU A 203 16.15 20.54 -3.42
C GLU A 203 14.64 20.32 -3.40
N LEU A 204 13.86 21.40 -3.47
CA LEU A 204 12.40 21.32 -3.44
C LEU A 204 11.84 21.06 -4.85
N LEU A 205 11.92 19.81 -5.30
CA LEU A 205 11.58 19.42 -6.66
C LEU A 205 10.44 18.41 -6.70
N MET A 206 9.56 18.63 -7.67
CA MET A 206 8.59 17.64 -8.14
C MET A 206 9.02 17.26 -9.56
N TYR A 207 9.10 15.97 -9.86
CA TYR A 207 9.51 15.49 -11.16
C TYR A 207 8.53 14.44 -11.67
N TYR A 208 8.34 14.45 -12.98
CA TYR A 208 7.56 13.42 -13.66
C TYR A 208 8.53 12.34 -14.15
N GLN A 209 8.28 11.11 -13.76
CA GLN A 209 8.89 9.97 -14.40
C GLN A 209 8.26 9.80 -15.79
N GLN A 210 9.00 9.23 -16.74
CA GLN A 210 8.47 9.02 -18.08
C GLN A 210 7.15 8.26 -18.01
N PRO A 211 6.14 8.66 -18.80
CA PRO A 211 4.85 7.99 -18.80
C PRO A 211 5.06 6.49 -19.01
N ASN A 212 4.41 5.70 -18.19
CA ASN A 212 4.46 4.25 -18.30
C ASN A 212 4.15 3.86 -19.75
N ARG A 213 4.95 2.98 -20.34
CA ARG A 213 4.82 2.54 -21.74
C ARG A 213 3.44 1.99 -22.11
N PHE A 214 2.62 1.68 -21.10
CA PHE A 214 1.25 1.20 -21.29
C PHE A 214 0.25 2.29 -21.70
N TYR A 215 0.58 3.58 -21.50
CA TYR A 215 -0.34 4.71 -21.78
C TYR A 215 0.27 5.69 -22.79
N LYS A 216 0.73 5.16 -23.93
CA LYS A 216 1.35 5.96 -24.99
C LYS A 216 0.48 7.11 -25.53
N ASP A 217 -0.83 6.99 -25.36
CA ASP A 217 -1.81 7.94 -25.87
C ASP A 217 -2.36 8.90 -24.79
N ALA A 218 -1.91 8.75 -23.56
CA ALA A 218 -2.36 9.59 -22.47
C ALA A 218 -1.75 11.00 -22.57
N LYS A 219 -2.61 12.01 -22.66
CA LYS A 219 -2.21 13.40 -22.82
C LYS A 219 -2.01 14.05 -21.45
N PHE A 220 -0.80 14.53 -21.18
CA PHE A 220 -0.55 15.43 -20.06
C PHE A 220 -1.52 16.64 -20.12
N PRO A 221 -2.10 17.11 -18.97
CA PRO A 221 -1.92 16.72 -17.57
C PRO A 221 -2.99 15.73 -17.05
N VAL A 222 -3.80 15.15 -17.89
CA VAL A 222 -5.01 14.36 -17.50
C VAL A 222 -4.68 12.88 -17.21
N CYS A 223 -3.41 12.52 -17.20
CA CYS A 223 -3.00 11.14 -17.04
C CYS A 223 -2.90 10.77 -15.57
N PHE A 224 -3.84 9.97 -15.10
CA PHE A 224 -3.84 9.44 -13.73
C PHE A 224 -2.70 8.45 -13.45
N ASP A 225 -1.95 8.03 -14.45
CA ASP A 225 -0.89 7.04 -14.36
C ASP A 225 0.50 7.61 -14.66
N ASN A 226 0.67 8.91 -14.53
CA ASN A 226 2.00 9.51 -14.55
C ASN A 226 2.66 9.28 -13.19
N ASP A 227 3.75 8.55 -13.19
CA ASP A 227 4.60 8.45 -12.00
C ASP A 227 5.17 9.83 -11.69
N VAL A 228 4.63 10.45 -10.63
CA VAL A 228 5.09 11.73 -10.13
C VAL A 228 5.90 11.49 -8.86
N GLY A 229 7.15 11.91 -8.88
CA GLY A 229 8.03 11.80 -7.73
C GLY A 229 8.22 13.15 -7.03
N LEU A 230 8.32 13.11 -5.72
CA LEU A 230 8.80 14.22 -4.90
C LEU A 230 10.25 13.98 -4.53
N SER A 231 11.05 15.04 -4.52
CA SER A 231 12.38 14.98 -3.93
C SER A 231 12.31 14.79 -2.41
N ARG A 232 13.38 14.29 -1.80
CA ARG A 232 13.50 14.21 -0.35
C ARG A 232 13.21 15.55 0.32
N GLY A 233 13.86 16.61 -0.16
CA GLY A 233 13.68 17.96 0.38
C GLY A 233 12.22 18.41 0.36
N LEU A 234 11.53 18.26 -0.79
CA LEU A 234 10.13 18.66 -0.90
C LEU A 234 9.20 17.81 -0.03
N LEU A 235 9.39 16.50 -0.02
CA LEU A 235 8.56 15.60 0.78
C LEU A 235 8.69 15.88 2.28
N PHE A 236 9.93 15.96 2.79
CA PHE A 236 10.16 16.21 4.21
C PHE A 236 9.70 17.59 4.63
N LYS A 237 9.94 18.61 3.81
CA LYS A 237 9.43 19.96 4.08
C LYS A 237 7.91 20.01 4.10
N SER A 238 7.25 19.29 3.19
CA SER A 238 5.79 19.22 3.17
C SER A 238 5.23 18.50 4.40
N LEU A 239 5.85 17.40 4.83
CA LEU A 239 5.46 16.67 6.03
C LEU A 239 5.62 17.53 7.30
N ASP A 240 6.72 18.28 7.42
CA ASP A 240 6.95 19.25 8.52
C ASP A 240 5.85 20.31 8.54
N MET A 241 5.54 20.91 7.39
CA MET A 241 4.47 21.91 7.27
C MET A 241 3.07 21.33 7.58
N LEU A 242 2.86 20.04 7.35
CA LEU A 242 1.62 19.33 7.69
C LEU A 242 1.58 18.86 9.15
N GLY A 243 2.59 19.22 9.94
CA GLY A 243 2.63 19.01 11.39
C GLY A 243 3.15 17.64 11.83
N PHE A 244 3.91 16.95 10.98
CA PHE A 244 4.64 15.74 11.39
C PHE A 244 6.03 16.14 11.85
N ASP A 245 6.26 16.13 13.14
CA ASP A 245 7.48 16.58 13.80
C ASP A 245 8.47 15.43 14.10
N GLU A 246 8.06 14.20 13.90
CA GLU A 246 8.92 13.02 13.95
C GLU A 246 8.71 12.19 12.68
N ILE A 247 9.76 12.10 11.87
CA ILE A 247 9.76 11.30 10.64
C ILE A 247 10.87 10.26 10.75
N THR A 248 10.48 9.00 10.82
CA THR A 248 11.40 7.87 10.91
C THR A 248 11.33 7.06 9.62
N GLU A 249 12.45 6.88 8.94
CA GLU A 249 12.55 5.93 7.85
C GLU A 249 12.58 4.52 8.44
N ILE A 250 11.68 3.66 7.99
CA ILE A 250 11.73 2.23 8.31
C ILE A 250 12.77 1.61 7.39
N PRO A 251 13.88 1.07 7.93
CA PRO A 251 14.96 0.56 7.10
C PRO A 251 14.49 -0.66 6.29
N TRP A 252 14.98 -0.71 5.06
CA TRP A 252 14.79 -1.83 4.16
C TRP A 252 15.81 -2.91 4.43
N GLU A 253 15.37 -4.14 4.50
CA GLU A 253 16.26 -5.25 4.25
C GLU A 253 16.39 -5.42 2.74
N GLU A 254 17.62 -5.34 2.23
CA GLU A 254 17.89 -5.51 0.79
C GLU A 254 17.34 -6.81 0.20
N SER A 255 17.12 -7.81 1.06
CA SER A 255 16.54 -9.09 0.70
C SER A 255 15.05 -9.05 0.37
N TRP A 256 14.32 -8.00 0.79
CA TRP A 256 12.86 -7.97 0.64
C TRP A 256 12.40 -7.69 -0.77
N LEU A 257 13.16 -6.89 -1.54
CA LEU A 257 12.78 -6.48 -2.89
C LEU A 257 13.98 -6.41 -3.84
N ASN A 258 13.72 -6.51 -5.13
CA ASN A 258 14.78 -6.39 -6.13
C ASN A 258 15.28 -4.94 -6.21
N LYS A 259 16.59 -4.74 -6.01
CA LYS A 259 17.26 -3.41 -5.97
C LYS A 259 16.97 -2.50 -7.16
N SER A 260 16.74 -3.06 -8.34
CA SER A 260 16.61 -2.27 -9.57
C SER A 260 15.32 -1.44 -9.62
N TRP A 261 14.31 -1.79 -8.86
CA TRP A 261 13.00 -1.13 -8.92
C TRP A 261 12.77 -0.16 -7.77
N TYR A 262 13.40 -0.40 -6.63
CA TYR A 262 13.08 0.27 -5.39
C TYR A 262 14.23 1.10 -4.81
N GLY A 263 15.28 1.37 -5.60
CA GLY A 263 16.41 2.19 -5.12
C GLY A 263 16.00 3.58 -4.62
N SER A 264 14.86 4.10 -5.11
CA SER A 264 14.27 5.36 -4.67
C SER A 264 13.07 5.19 -3.71
N GLN A 265 12.61 3.97 -3.44
CA GLN A 265 11.44 3.75 -2.58
C GLN A 265 11.81 3.89 -1.11
N LYS A 266 10.97 4.57 -0.36
CA LYS A 266 11.12 4.80 1.07
C LYS A 266 9.85 4.50 1.82
N VAL A 267 10.00 4.00 3.04
CA VAL A 267 8.90 3.83 3.99
C VAL A 267 9.14 4.77 5.15
N LEU A 268 8.25 5.71 5.31
CA LEU A 268 8.32 6.74 6.34
C LEU A 268 7.18 6.55 7.34
N LEU A 269 7.51 6.43 8.61
CA LEU A 269 6.55 6.57 9.70
C LEU A 269 6.63 8.02 10.19
N CYS A 270 5.62 8.79 9.83
CA CYS A 270 5.51 10.22 10.17
C CYS A 270 4.55 10.36 11.36
N VAL A 271 4.99 10.93 12.45
CA VAL A 271 4.22 11.04 13.69
C VAL A 271 4.04 12.50 14.07
N ARG A 272 2.85 12.83 14.57
CA ARG A 272 2.56 14.09 15.22
C ARG A 272 2.79 13.94 16.71
N SER A 273 3.74 14.69 17.28
CA SER A 273 3.83 14.80 18.72
C SER A 273 2.67 15.64 19.26
N GLN A 274 2.31 15.44 20.51
CA GLN A 274 1.23 16.21 21.15
C GLN A 274 1.47 17.73 21.14
N ARG A 275 2.71 18.18 20.91
CA ARG A 275 3.06 19.61 20.85
C ARG A 275 2.65 20.28 19.56
N SER A 276 2.63 19.59 18.43
CA SER A 276 2.28 20.19 17.13
C SER A 276 0.77 20.32 16.91
N TYR A 277 -0.04 19.53 17.58
CA TYR A 277 -1.49 19.53 17.40
C TYR A 277 -2.17 20.86 17.79
N PHE A 278 -1.57 21.63 18.70
CA PHE A 278 -2.15 22.88 19.22
C PHE A 278 -1.78 24.14 18.42
N HIS A 279 -0.77 24.10 17.56
CA HIS A 279 -0.32 25.31 16.86
C HIS A 279 -1.01 25.57 15.50
N HIS A 280 -1.49 24.54 14.82
CA HIS A 280 -2.05 24.69 13.47
C HIS A 280 -3.58 24.93 13.42
N HIS A 281 -4.33 24.62 14.49
CA HIS A 281 -5.78 24.82 14.51
C HIS A 281 -6.24 26.19 15.04
N LYS A 282 -5.33 27.09 15.41
CA LYS A 282 -5.70 28.44 15.87
C LYS A 282 -5.81 29.50 14.76
N ASN A 283 -5.47 29.17 13.51
CA ASN A 283 -5.42 30.14 12.40
C ASN A 283 -6.18 29.66 11.14
N VAL A 284 -7.21 28.83 11.26
CA VAL A 284 -8.15 28.54 10.16
C VAL A 284 -9.57 28.81 10.62
#